data_c601609a64157a0bc16dd59cb35fcee2
#
_entry.id   c601609a64157a0bc16dd59cb35fcee2
#
_cell.length_a   1.000
_cell.length_b   1.000
_cell.length_c   1.000
_cell.angle_alpha   90.00
_cell.angle_beta   90.00
_cell.angle_gamma   90.00
#
_symmetry.space_group_name_H-M   'P 1'
#
loop_
_entity.id
_entity.type
_entity.pdbx_description
1 polymer ?
#
loop_
_entity_poly.entity_id
_entity_poly.type
_entity_poly.pdbx_seq_one_letter_code
_entity_poly.pdbx_strand_id
1 'polypeptide(L)'
;MNAFLPCLIAATLSASPVAAQSVFTGTWKGDVAASQVSTKPSIFAITNGRYTCSTCKPVVDVLADGAFHPIVGNPYYDEMSVTIVDPVTIKRASRKGGKPSGDSTVTVSADGTSLSTAFTDMTAANGVPVTGTTKSERVAAGPAGSHATSGSWRATNSGEVSDSGLTFAFAVEGKTVKYSSPTGVAYAATIGGPAAPVTGDPGWTSTTVTQPSPDTLVETDFHDGKTLAIYTMTVSPDGRTMTSKVDDIKYGKKSTLIATKQ
;
A
#
# COMPACT_ATOMS: atom_id res chain seq x y z
N MET A 1 -36.25 -40.94 65.88
CA MET A 1 -35.45 -41.44 64.72
C MET A 1 -35.68 -40.40 63.61
N ASN A 2 -34.76 -39.42 63.47
CA ASN A 2 -34.85 -38.37 62.49
C ASN A 2 -33.90 -38.70 61.31
N ALA A 3 -34.47 -38.96 60.13
CA ALA A 3 -33.72 -39.18 58.91
C ALA A 3 -33.37 -37.84 58.27
N PHE A 4 -32.07 -37.51 58.18
CA PHE A 4 -31.54 -36.39 57.39
C PHE A 4 -31.39 -36.83 55.92
N LEU A 5 -32.06 -36.15 55.00
CA LEU A 5 -31.91 -36.30 53.56
C LEU A 5 -30.87 -35.30 53.05
N PRO A 6 -29.73 -35.68 52.42
CA PRO A 6 -28.80 -34.73 51.85
C PRO A 6 -29.29 -34.20 50.50
N CYS A 7 -29.46 -32.88 50.37
CA CYS A 7 -29.80 -32.20 49.14
C CYS A 7 -28.49 -32.11 48.28
N LEU A 8 -28.42 -32.86 47.17
CA LEU A 8 -27.36 -32.73 46.17
C LEU A 8 -27.64 -31.48 45.31
N ILE A 9 -26.84 -30.44 45.48
CA ILE A 9 -26.81 -29.26 44.57
C ILE A 9 -25.95 -29.64 43.38
N ALA A 10 -26.57 -29.92 42.24
CA ALA A 10 -25.89 -30.09 40.96
C ALA A 10 -25.50 -28.68 40.44
N ALA A 11 -24.21 -28.33 40.50
CA ALA A 11 -23.66 -27.14 39.87
C ALA A 11 -23.55 -27.37 38.36
N THR A 12 -24.41 -26.79 37.58
CA THR A 12 -24.30 -26.76 36.13
C THR A 12 -23.22 -25.76 35.74
N LEU A 13 -22.05 -26.24 35.32
CA LEU A 13 -21.02 -25.44 34.65
C LEU A 13 -21.54 -25.04 33.25
N SER A 14 -22.02 -23.83 33.11
CA SER A 14 -22.30 -23.25 31.81
C SER A 14 -20.96 -22.87 31.14
N ALA A 15 -20.45 -23.73 30.25
CA ALA A 15 -19.36 -23.36 29.36
C ALA A 15 -19.85 -22.28 28.41
N SER A 16 -19.38 -21.03 28.59
CA SER A 16 -19.58 -19.98 27.60
C SER A 16 -18.88 -20.38 26.30
N PRO A 17 -19.53 -20.28 25.15
CA PRO A 17 -18.88 -20.56 23.88
C PRO A 17 -17.73 -19.58 23.70
N VAL A 18 -16.50 -20.08 23.61
CA VAL A 18 -15.36 -19.28 23.15
C VAL A 18 -15.67 -18.93 21.70
N ALA A 19 -15.97 -17.65 21.44
CA ALA A 19 -16.13 -17.19 20.08
C ALA A 19 -14.88 -17.52 19.28
N ALA A 20 -15.01 -18.26 18.18
CA ALA A 20 -13.90 -18.59 17.32
C ALA A 20 -13.24 -17.29 16.84
N GLN A 21 -11.92 -17.19 17.03
CA GLN A 21 -11.16 -16.04 16.58
C GLN A 21 -11.27 -15.90 15.05
N SER A 22 -11.49 -14.67 14.56
CA SER A 22 -11.57 -14.41 13.11
C SER A 22 -10.27 -14.84 12.43
N VAL A 23 -10.39 -15.46 11.25
CA VAL A 23 -9.26 -15.90 10.44
C VAL A 23 -8.34 -14.74 10.04
N PHE A 24 -8.86 -13.51 10.02
CA PHE A 24 -8.10 -12.29 9.70
C PHE A 24 -7.20 -11.84 10.86
N THR A 25 -7.56 -12.13 12.11
CA THR A 25 -6.81 -11.64 13.27
C THR A 25 -5.39 -12.21 13.28
N GLY A 26 -4.42 -11.31 13.41
CA GLY A 26 -2.98 -11.60 13.45
C GLY A 26 -2.16 -10.61 12.66
N THR A 27 -0.86 -10.83 12.66
CA THR A 27 0.11 -10.07 11.85
C THR A 27 0.31 -10.77 10.52
N TRP A 28 0.36 -9.99 9.46
CA TRP A 28 0.52 -10.43 8.09
C TRP A 28 1.74 -9.75 7.46
N LYS A 29 2.44 -10.46 6.60
CA LYS A 29 3.55 -9.92 5.83
C LYS A 29 3.34 -10.16 4.34
N GLY A 30 3.39 -9.08 3.54
CA GLY A 30 3.25 -9.14 2.08
C GLY A 30 4.39 -9.93 1.44
N ASP A 31 4.05 -10.75 0.46
CA ASP A 31 4.99 -11.49 -0.40
C ASP A 31 5.01 -10.84 -1.79
N VAL A 32 6.05 -10.04 -2.05
CA VAL A 32 6.21 -9.32 -3.32
C VAL A 32 6.35 -10.28 -4.48
N ALA A 33 7.11 -11.37 -4.29
CA ALA A 33 7.41 -12.34 -5.36
C ALA A 33 6.18 -13.16 -5.76
N ALA A 34 5.31 -13.50 -4.78
CA ALA A 34 4.07 -14.23 -5.03
C ALA A 34 2.93 -13.32 -5.52
N SER A 35 3.07 -12.00 -5.39
CA SER A 35 2.05 -11.03 -5.79
C SER A 35 2.05 -10.79 -7.30
N GLN A 36 0.91 -10.37 -7.86
CA GLN A 36 0.78 -9.95 -9.25
C GLN A 36 0.52 -8.45 -9.30
N VAL A 37 1.54 -7.69 -9.74
CA VAL A 37 1.42 -6.25 -9.91
C VAL A 37 0.66 -5.90 -11.20
N SER A 38 0.10 -4.70 -11.24
CA SER A 38 -0.64 -4.22 -12.41
C SER A 38 0.22 -4.20 -13.67
N THR A 39 -0.34 -4.69 -14.77
CA THR A 39 0.30 -4.64 -16.10
C THR A 39 0.22 -3.27 -16.76
N LYS A 40 -0.56 -2.33 -16.19
CA LYS A 40 -0.70 -0.96 -16.72
C LYS A 40 0.61 -0.19 -16.53
N PRO A 41 1.24 0.32 -17.61
CA PRO A 41 2.54 0.95 -17.50
C PRO A 41 2.48 2.33 -16.83
N SER A 42 3.61 2.74 -16.26
CA SER A 42 3.89 4.13 -15.88
C SER A 42 4.63 4.82 -17.02
N ILE A 43 4.25 6.06 -17.34
CA ILE A 43 4.78 6.81 -18.48
C ILE A 43 5.39 8.12 -17.97
N PHE A 44 6.69 8.29 -18.20
CA PHE A 44 7.39 9.52 -17.90
C PHE A 44 8.51 9.78 -18.92
N ALA A 45 8.90 11.02 -19.06
CA ALA A 45 9.96 11.43 -19.97
C ALA A 45 10.73 12.64 -19.42
N ILE A 46 12.01 12.73 -19.80
CA ILE A 46 12.81 13.95 -19.66
C ILE A 46 13.21 14.40 -21.06
N THR A 47 12.69 15.55 -21.48
CA THR A 47 12.94 16.13 -22.78
C THR A 47 13.23 17.63 -22.59
N ASN A 48 14.29 18.13 -23.21
CA ASN A 48 14.70 19.54 -23.11
C ASN A 48 14.83 20.02 -21.63
N GLY A 49 15.40 19.18 -20.76
CA GLY A 49 15.59 19.50 -19.35
C GLY A 49 14.30 19.51 -18.52
N ARG A 50 13.17 18.99 -19.05
CA ARG A 50 11.88 18.97 -18.39
C ARG A 50 11.40 17.54 -18.14
N TYR A 51 11.09 17.21 -16.89
CA TYR A 51 10.51 15.94 -16.48
C TYR A 51 8.99 16.01 -16.51
N THR A 52 8.38 15.10 -17.24
CA THR A 52 6.91 14.92 -17.28
C THR A 52 6.53 13.50 -16.85
N CYS A 53 5.49 13.34 -16.04
CA CYS A 53 4.87 12.05 -15.72
C CYS A 53 3.37 12.12 -15.96
N SER A 54 2.93 11.63 -17.11
CA SER A 54 1.53 11.69 -17.54
C SER A 54 0.61 10.73 -16.77
N THR A 55 1.16 9.67 -16.21
CA THR A 55 0.42 8.67 -15.41
C THR A 55 0.45 8.96 -13.91
N CYS A 56 1.23 9.95 -13.47
CA CYS A 56 1.20 10.41 -12.08
C CYS A 56 -0.13 11.10 -11.76
N LYS A 57 -0.54 11.07 -10.49
CA LYS A 57 -1.77 11.73 -9.99
C LYS A 57 -1.45 12.57 -8.75
N PRO A 58 -1.38 13.90 -8.89
CA PRO A 58 -1.56 14.70 -10.11
C PRO A 58 -0.49 14.41 -11.17
N VAL A 59 -0.74 14.82 -12.42
CA VAL A 59 0.29 14.83 -13.47
C VAL A 59 1.45 15.72 -13.00
N VAL A 60 2.68 15.23 -13.17
CA VAL A 60 3.90 15.97 -12.82
C VAL A 60 4.50 16.57 -14.09
N ASP A 61 4.88 17.83 -14.01
CA ASP A 61 5.54 18.57 -15.08
C ASP A 61 6.46 19.64 -14.48
N VAL A 62 7.77 19.31 -14.32
CA VAL A 62 8.76 20.15 -13.64
C VAL A 62 10.08 20.18 -14.40
N LEU A 63 10.94 21.18 -14.13
CA LEU A 63 12.31 21.17 -14.63
C LEU A 63 13.12 20.06 -13.97
N ALA A 64 14.01 19.44 -14.72
CA ALA A 64 14.98 18.45 -14.24
C ALA A 64 16.34 19.11 -13.97
N ASP A 65 16.35 20.18 -13.19
CA ASP A 65 17.49 21.04 -12.89
C ASP A 65 18.08 20.83 -11.48
N GLY A 66 17.50 19.86 -10.73
CA GLY A 66 17.89 19.57 -9.35
C GLY A 66 17.27 20.49 -8.30
N ALA A 67 16.59 21.57 -8.69
CA ALA A 67 15.85 22.43 -7.77
C ALA A 67 14.48 21.82 -7.41
N PHE A 68 13.94 22.22 -6.25
CA PHE A 68 12.57 21.85 -5.87
C PHE A 68 11.56 22.73 -6.54
N HIS A 69 10.61 22.12 -7.23
CA HIS A 69 9.50 22.77 -7.94
C HIS A 69 8.16 22.41 -7.31
N PRO A 70 7.17 23.33 -7.28
CA PRO A 70 5.89 23.10 -6.63
C PRO A 70 5.08 22.03 -7.35
N ILE A 71 4.39 21.18 -6.56
CA ILE A 71 3.41 20.18 -6.99
C ILE A 71 2.09 20.47 -6.25
N VAL A 72 1.03 20.72 -6.99
CA VAL A 72 -0.28 21.00 -6.41
C VAL A 72 -1.18 19.77 -6.40
N GLY A 73 -1.90 19.55 -5.29
CA GLY A 73 -2.93 18.51 -5.19
C GLY A 73 -2.42 17.11 -4.85
N ASN A 74 -1.16 16.95 -4.44
CA ASN A 74 -0.67 15.68 -3.90
C ASN A 74 -0.69 15.73 -2.36
N PRO A 75 -1.31 14.74 -1.68
CA PRO A 75 -1.37 14.74 -0.22
C PRO A 75 -0.02 14.49 0.47
N TYR A 76 0.92 13.80 -0.20
CA TYR A 76 2.18 13.34 0.38
C TYR A 76 3.34 14.31 0.17
N TYR A 77 3.29 15.15 -0.85
CA TYR A 77 4.33 16.15 -1.14
C TYR A 77 3.76 17.36 -1.88
N ASP A 78 4.37 18.52 -1.69
CA ASP A 78 4.04 19.78 -2.34
C ASP A 78 5.19 20.35 -3.18
N GLU A 79 6.37 19.71 -3.11
CA GLU A 79 7.52 20.03 -3.95
C GLU A 79 8.21 18.75 -4.43
N MET A 80 8.76 18.80 -5.64
CA MET A 80 9.59 17.73 -6.22
C MET A 80 10.82 18.31 -6.89
N SER A 81 11.95 17.63 -6.72
CA SER A 81 13.20 17.85 -7.43
C SER A 81 13.49 16.66 -8.33
N VAL A 82 13.99 16.92 -9.54
CA VAL A 82 14.52 15.91 -10.46
C VAL A 82 15.90 16.32 -10.90
N THR A 83 16.88 15.44 -10.71
CA THR A 83 18.28 15.66 -11.08
C THR A 83 18.72 14.61 -12.09
N ILE A 84 19.23 15.03 -13.24
CA ILE A 84 19.92 14.15 -14.19
C ILE A 84 21.33 13.90 -13.63
N VAL A 85 21.62 12.67 -13.25
CA VAL A 85 22.94 12.29 -12.67
C VAL A 85 23.93 11.95 -13.78
N ASP A 86 23.51 11.14 -14.73
CA ASP A 86 24.27 10.67 -15.87
C ASP A 86 23.30 10.24 -17.00
N PRO A 87 23.78 9.79 -18.18
CA PRO A 87 22.93 9.44 -19.32
C PRO A 87 21.87 8.35 -19.05
N VAL A 88 22.01 7.54 -17.99
CA VAL A 88 21.11 6.43 -17.67
C VAL A 88 20.48 6.52 -16.28
N THR A 89 20.86 7.54 -15.47
CA THR A 89 20.45 7.65 -14.06
C THR A 89 19.86 9.03 -13.77
N ILE A 90 18.73 9.03 -13.07
CA ILE A 90 18.14 10.24 -12.47
C ILE A 90 17.91 10.04 -10.98
N LYS A 91 17.91 11.13 -10.22
CA LYS A 91 17.39 11.19 -8.84
C LYS A 91 16.14 12.03 -8.78
N ARG A 92 15.20 11.62 -7.94
CA ARG A 92 14.01 12.39 -7.59
C ARG A 92 13.96 12.52 -6.08
N ALA A 93 13.59 13.70 -5.59
CA ALA A 93 13.33 13.93 -4.17
C ALA A 93 12.04 14.72 -4.04
N SER A 94 11.32 14.51 -2.94
CA SER A 94 10.08 15.20 -2.62
C SER A 94 10.10 15.79 -1.21
N ARG A 95 9.29 16.85 -1.00
CA ARG A 95 9.12 17.52 0.29
C ARG A 95 7.65 17.79 0.55
N LYS A 96 7.29 17.85 1.82
CA LYS A 96 5.99 18.35 2.31
C LYS A 96 6.23 19.43 3.36
N GLY A 97 5.80 20.66 3.07
CA GLY A 97 6.04 21.80 3.98
C GLY A 97 7.54 21.99 4.28
N GLY A 98 8.40 21.84 3.28
CA GLY A 98 9.87 21.95 3.38
C GLY A 98 10.57 20.74 4.01
N LYS A 99 9.85 19.74 4.55
CA LYS A 99 10.44 18.53 5.14
C LYS A 99 10.55 17.42 4.09
N PRO A 100 11.63 16.63 4.05
CA PRO A 100 11.74 15.48 3.15
C PRO A 100 10.55 14.53 3.32
N SER A 101 9.94 14.10 2.21
CA SER A 101 8.84 13.12 2.19
C SER A 101 9.19 11.87 1.38
N GLY A 102 10.27 11.89 0.62
CA GLY A 102 10.78 10.71 -0.08
C GLY A 102 11.86 11.04 -1.09
N ASP A 103 12.59 10.02 -1.50
CA ASP A 103 13.59 10.11 -2.58
C ASP A 103 13.61 8.81 -3.40
N SER A 104 14.19 8.88 -4.58
CA SER A 104 14.46 7.71 -5.40
C SER A 104 15.58 7.93 -6.39
N THR A 105 16.35 6.86 -6.65
CA THR A 105 17.32 6.76 -7.75
C THR A 105 16.78 5.81 -8.79
N VAL A 106 16.66 6.27 -10.02
CA VAL A 106 16.10 5.53 -11.15
C VAL A 106 17.19 5.32 -12.18
N THR A 107 17.49 4.06 -12.50
CA THR A 107 18.57 3.70 -13.43
C THR A 107 18.05 2.72 -14.48
N VAL A 108 18.36 2.99 -15.73
CA VAL A 108 18.10 2.11 -16.87
C VAL A 108 19.30 1.17 -17.08
N SER A 109 19.03 -0.10 -17.40
CA SER A 109 20.06 -1.07 -17.80
C SER A 109 20.79 -0.67 -19.08
N ALA A 110 22.01 -1.19 -19.27
CA ALA A 110 22.85 -0.87 -20.42
C ALA A 110 22.19 -1.18 -21.77
N ASP A 111 21.36 -2.22 -21.84
CA ASP A 111 20.58 -2.59 -23.03
C ASP A 111 19.28 -1.78 -23.19
N GLY A 112 18.96 -0.91 -22.23
CA GLY A 112 17.78 -0.07 -22.26
C GLY A 112 16.45 -0.78 -21.99
N THR A 113 16.45 -2.06 -21.65
CA THR A 113 15.23 -2.89 -21.56
C THR A 113 14.60 -2.92 -20.18
N SER A 114 15.37 -2.66 -19.12
CA SER A 114 14.89 -2.67 -17.74
C SER A 114 15.21 -1.38 -17.00
N LEU A 115 14.37 -1.06 -16.02
CA LEU A 115 14.49 0.08 -15.13
C LEU A 115 14.51 -0.41 -13.69
N SER A 116 15.52 0.01 -12.93
CA SER A 116 15.58 -0.19 -11.48
C SER A 116 15.28 1.13 -10.77
N THR A 117 14.47 1.08 -9.73
CA THR A 117 14.21 2.24 -8.85
C THR A 117 14.49 1.83 -7.42
N ALA A 118 15.55 2.39 -6.81
CA ALA A 118 15.74 2.35 -5.37
C ALA A 118 15.00 3.56 -4.76
N PHE A 119 14.27 3.35 -3.67
CA PHE A 119 13.45 4.41 -3.07
C PHE A 119 13.48 4.41 -1.55
N THR A 120 13.23 5.58 -0.98
CA THR A 120 12.91 5.81 0.43
C THR A 120 11.62 6.61 0.50
N ASP A 121 10.58 6.07 1.14
CA ASP A 121 9.37 6.77 1.49
C ASP A 121 9.45 7.19 2.96
N MET A 122 9.30 8.48 3.22
CA MET A 122 9.35 9.11 4.54
C MET A 122 8.02 9.76 4.92
N THR A 123 6.91 9.34 4.29
CA THR A 123 5.58 9.91 4.52
C THR A 123 4.90 9.40 5.79
N ALA A 124 5.43 8.34 6.41
CA ALA A 124 4.89 7.74 7.61
C ALA A 124 4.80 8.74 8.76
N ALA A 125 3.62 8.86 9.37
CA ALA A 125 3.35 9.82 10.45
C ALA A 125 4.22 9.62 11.70
N ASN A 126 4.67 8.39 11.95
CA ASN A 126 5.56 8.04 13.06
C ASN A 126 7.05 8.11 12.70
N GLY A 127 7.41 8.54 11.49
CA GLY A 127 8.77 8.69 11.02
C GLY A 127 9.49 7.37 10.64
N VAL A 128 8.80 6.23 10.64
CA VAL A 128 9.38 4.95 10.19
C VAL A 128 9.45 4.93 8.66
N PRO A 129 10.66 4.89 8.06
CA PRO A 129 10.77 4.89 6.60
C PRO A 129 10.38 3.54 6.00
N VAL A 130 9.87 3.58 4.78
CA VAL A 130 9.76 2.40 3.91
C VAL A 130 10.81 2.53 2.82
N THR A 131 11.70 1.56 2.73
CA THR A 131 12.75 1.51 1.70
C THR A 131 12.56 0.32 0.79
N GLY A 132 13.10 0.40 -0.41
CA GLY A 132 13.05 -0.74 -1.29
C GLY A 132 13.65 -0.49 -2.67
N THR A 133 13.56 -1.53 -3.49
CA THR A 133 13.86 -1.48 -4.91
C THR A 133 12.69 -2.04 -5.70
N THR A 134 12.39 -1.44 -6.84
CA THR A 134 11.43 -1.99 -7.80
C THR A 134 12.09 -2.15 -9.15
N LYS A 135 11.62 -3.12 -9.93
CA LYS A 135 12.07 -3.33 -11.31
C LYS A 135 10.90 -3.19 -12.26
N SER A 136 11.19 -2.66 -13.44
CA SER A 136 10.21 -2.53 -14.51
C SER A 136 10.83 -2.89 -15.85
N GLU A 137 10.02 -3.40 -16.76
CA GLU A 137 10.38 -3.67 -18.13
C GLU A 137 9.89 -2.55 -19.05
N ARG A 138 10.67 -2.22 -20.07
CA ARG A 138 10.30 -1.23 -21.07
C ARG A 138 9.20 -1.77 -21.99
N VAL A 139 8.09 -1.03 -22.04
CA VAL A 139 6.98 -1.30 -22.97
C VAL A 139 7.14 -0.49 -24.25
N ALA A 140 7.59 0.78 -24.11
CA ALA A 140 7.86 1.65 -25.25
C ALA A 140 8.99 2.63 -24.89
N ALA A 141 9.78 3.01 -25.89
CA ALA A 141 10.79 4.06 -25.75
C ALA A 141 10.12 5.41 -25.50
N GLY A 142 10.87 6.33 -24.88
CA GLY A 142 10.49 7.73 -24.78
C GLY A 142 10.62 8.46 -26.13
N PRO A 143 10.24 9.75 -26.16
CA PRO A 143 10.43 10.59 -27.33
C PRO A 143 11.88 10.61 -27.83
N ALA A 144 12.09 10.80 -29.13
CA ALA A 144 13.43 10.92 -29.69
C ALA A 144 14.23 12.04 -29.01
N GLY A 145 15.49 11.79 -28.65
CA GLY A 145 16.35 12.73 -27.96
C GLY A 145 16.05 12.91 -26.46
N SER A 146 15.10 12.16 -25.89
CA SER A 146 14.84 12.16 -24.45
C SER A 146 15.90 11.37 -23.68
N HIS A 147 16.04 11.65 -22.37
CA HIS A 147 16.91 10.90 -21.47
C HIS A 147 16.59 9.40 -21.48
N ALA A 148 17.58 8.51 -21.29
CA ALA A 148 17.42 7.06 -21.41
C ALA A 148 16.35 6.49 -20.46
N THR A 149 16.08 7.10 -19.31
CA THR A 149 15.02 6.68 -18.39
C THR A 149 13.61 6.96 -18.93
N SER A 150 13.47 7.77 -19.97
CA SER A 150 12.17 8.12 -20.57
C SER A 150 11.52 6.91 -21.22
N GLY A 151 10.19 6.83 -21.12
CA GLY A 151 9.43 5.77 -21.77
C GLY A 151 8.20 5.33 -21.02
N SER A 152 7.67 4.20 -21.46
CA SER A 152 6.56 3.48 -20.86
C SER A 152 7.12 2.22 -20.19
N TRP A 153 6.86 2.07 -18.88
CA TRP A 153 7.48 1.07 -18.03
C TRP A 153 6.43 0.25 -17.30
N ARG A 154 6.46 -1.06 -17.47
CA ARG A 154 5.59 -2.01 -16.75
C ARG A 154 6.35 -2.56 -15.55
N ALA A 155 5.79 -2.38 -14.36
CA ALA A 155 6.34 -2.96 -13.14
C ALA A 155 6.38 -4.50 -13.24
N THR A 156 7.40 -5.10 -12.63
CA THR A 156 7.51 -6.54 -12.40
C THR A 156 7.39 -6.80 -10.91
N ASN A 157 7.11 -8.04 -10.50
CA ASN A 157 7.14 -8.47 -9.09
C ASN A 157 8.57 -8.80 -8.60
N SER A 158 9.57 -8.31 -9.32
CA SER A 158 10.97 -8.39 -8.90
C SER A 158 11.35 -7.11 -8.17
N GLY A 159 11.55 -7.21 -6.86
CA GLY A 159 11.91 -6.07 -6.04
C GLY A 159 11.97 -6.46 -4.58
N GLU A 160 12.47 -5.56 -3.77
CA GLU A 160 12.56 -5.71 -2.32
C GLU A 160 11.92 -4.50 -1.66
N VAL A 161 11.16 -4.73 -0.60
CA VAL A 161 10.56 -3.69 0.23
C VAL A 161 10.86 -4.03 1.68
N SER A 162 11.21 -3.03 2.48
CA SER A 162 11.46 -3.20 3.91
C SER A 162 10.23 -3.75 4.64
N ASP A 163 10.45 -4.47 5.73
CA ASP A 163 9.38 -5.06 6.54
C ASP A 163 8.36 -4.03 7.01
N SER A 164 8.77 -2.78 7.25
CA SER A 164 7.88 -1.67 7.60
C SER A 164 6.81 -1.38 6.54
N GLY A 165 7.10 -1.63 5.26
CA GLY A 165 6.17 -1.45 4.15
C GLY A 165 5.37 -2.70 3.78
N LEU A 166 5.76 -3.86 4.30
CA LEU A 166 5.10 -5.14 4.00
C LEU A 166 4.24 -5.67 5.15
N THR A 167 4.51 -5.23 6.39
CA THR A 167 3.85 -5.77 7.57
C THR A 167 2.60 -4.98 7.92
N PHE A 168 1.54 -5.68 8.29
CA PHE A 168 0.31 -5.10 8.81
C PHE A 168 -0.38 -6.10 9.76
N ALA A 169 -1.30 -5.61 10.57
CA ALA A 169 -2.07 -6.44 11.48
C ALA A 169 -3.56 -6.13 11.41
N PHE A 170 -4.36 -7.19 11.53
CA PHE A 170 -5.78 -7.09 11.80
C PHE A 170 -6.11 -7.66 13.17
N ALA A 171 -7.05 -7.01 13.88
CA ALA A 171 -7.75 -7.56 15.04
C ALA A 171 -9.25 -7.42 14.80
N VAL A 172 -9.97 -8.54 14.79
CA VAL A 172 -11.43 -8.56 14.57
C VAL A 172 -12.11 -8.95 15.88
N GLU A 173 -12.88 -8.04 16.44
CA GLU A 173 -13.60 -8.16 17.71
C GLU A 173 -15.10 -7.93 17.47
N GLY A 174 -15.88 -9.00 17.44
CA GLY A 174 -17.30 -8.92 17.08
C GLY A 174 -17.48 -8.36 15.66
N LYS A 175 -18.10 -7.17 15.55
CA LYS A 175 -18.27 -6.46 14.27
C LYS A 175 -17.19 -5.39 14.01
N THR A 176 -16.19 -5.26 14.87
CA THR A 176 -15.13 -4.24 14.71
C THR A 176 -13.90 -4.87 14.10
N VAL A 177 -13.43 -4.31 12.98
CA VAL A 177 -12.15 -4.61 12.36
C VAL A 177 -11.19 -3.47 12.68
N LYS A 178 -10.09 -3.80 13.35
CA LYS A 178 -8.97 -2.89 13.62
C LYS A 178 -7.83 -3.24 12.69
N TYR A 179 -7.26 -2.25 12.04
CA TYR A 179 -6.06 -2.34 11.21
C TYR A 179 -4.94 -1.51 11.82
N SER A 180 -3.71 -1.98 11.70
CA SER A 180 -2.51 -1.21 12.04
C SER A 180 -1.32 -1.63 11.21
N SER A 181 -0.38 -0.71 10.99
CA SER A 181 0.90 -0.96 10.33
C SER A 181 2.07 -0.38 11.12
N PRO A 182 3.32 -0.85 10.90
CA PRO A 182 4.52 -0.29 11.52
C PRO A 182 4.76 1.19 11.17
N THR A 183 4.18 1.68 10.07
CA THR A 183 4.26 3.08 9.64
C THR A 183 3.30 4.00 10.40
N GLY A 184 2.49 3.44 11.31
CA GLY A 184 1.55 4.20 12.14
C GLY A 184 0.19 4.45 11.48
N VAL A 185 -0.07 3.85 10.32
CA VAL A 185 -1.41 3.88 9.70
C VAL A 185 -2.33 2.95 10.47
N ALA A 186 -3.52 3.43 10.87
CA ALA A 186 -4.47 2.65 11.63
C ALA A 186 -5.91 3.09 11.40
N TYR A 187 -6.85 2.14 11.56
CA TYR A 187 -8.29 2.42 11.65
C TYR A 187 -9.00 1.40 12.56
N ALA A 188 -10.23 1.75 12.97
CA ALA A 188 -11.20 0.83 13.57
C ALA A 188 -12.55 1.03 12.89
N ALA A 189 -12.97 0.06 12.08
CA ALA A 189 -14.19 0.13 11.28
C ALA A 189 -15.21 -0.92 11.72
N THR A 190 -16.51 -0.57 11.73
CA THR A 190 -17.60 -1.51 11.97
C THR A 190 -17.96 -2.21 10.66
N ILE A 191 -18.00 -3.55 10.64
CA ILE A 191 -18.43 -4.34 9.50
C ILE A 191 -19.85 -3.94 9.10
N GLY A 192 -20.04 -3.48 7.86
CA GLY A 192 -21.31 -2.97 7.33
C GLY A 192 -21.71 -1.60 7.89
N GLY A 193 -20.84 -0.93 8.64
CA GLY A 193 -21.07 0.40 9.20
C GLY A 193 -20.67 1.54 8.24
N PRO A 194 -20.80 2.80 8.72
CA PRO A 194 -20.35 3.97 7.96
C PRO A 194 -18.84 4.00 7.82
N ALA A 195 -18.32 4.88 6.94
CA ALA A 195 -16.90 5.08 6.77
C ALA A 195 -16.23 5.51 8.09
N ALA A 196 -15.21 4.76 8.49
CA ALA A 196 -14.40 5.03 9.67
C ALA A 196 -13.17 5.88 9.30
N PRO A 197 -12.73 6.80 10.17
CA PRO A 197 -11.53 7.58 9.90
C PRO A 197 -10.28 6.70 9.93
N VAL A 198 -9.34 7.00 9.02
CA VAL A 198 -7.99 6.45 8.99
C VAL A 198 -7.04 7.49 9.57
N THR A 199 -6.12 7.05 10.39
CA THR A 199 -5.06 7.88 10.98
C THR A 199 -3.70 7.48 10.43
N GLY A 200 -2.75 8.41 10.42
CA GLY A 200 -1.37 8.14 10.02
C GLY A 200 -1.09 8.18 8.52
N ASP A 201 -2.10 8.40 7.66
CA ASP A 201 -1.93 8.54 6.21
C ASP A 201 -2.69 9.78 5.70
N PRO A 202 -1.99 10.77 5.09
CA PRO A 202 -2.64 11.99 4.59
C PRO A 202 -3.42 11.77 3.28
N GLY A 203 -3.18 10.70 2.57
CA GLY A 203 -3.81 10.37 1.29
C GLY A 203 -4.96 9.38 1.40
N TRP A 204 -5.08 8.67 2.52
CA TRP A 204 -6.15 7.73 2.85
C TRP A 204 -6.84 8.20 4.11
N THR A 205 -8.02 8.83 3.97
CA THR A 205 -8.67 9.57 5.06
C THR A 205 -9.78 8.79 5.75
N SER A 206 -10.40 7.82 5.07
CA SER A 206 -11.43 6.96 5.66
C SER A 206 -11.58 5.64 4.91
N THR A 207 -12.21 4.67 5.55
CA THR A 207 -12.46 3.34 4.99
C THR A 207 -13.84 2.79 5.41
N THR A 208 -14.42 1.93 4.59
CA THR A 208 -15.54 1.05 4.96
C THR A 208 -15.10 -0.39 4.86
N VAL A 209 -15.65 -1.25 5.73
CA VAL A 209 -15.39 -2.69 5.71
C VAL A 209 -16.70 -3.44 5.67
N THR A 210 -16.81 -4.42 4.76
CA THR A 210 -17.88 -5.41 4.73
C THR A 210 -17.31 -6.81 4.80
N GLN A 211 -18.11 -7.79 5.23
CA GLN A 211 -17.69 -9.19 5.35
C GLN A 211 -18.70 -10.11 4.64
N PRO A 212 -18.52 -10.35 3.33
CA PRO A 212 -19.42 -11.22 2.56
C PRO A 212 -19.44 -12.67 3.03
N SER A 213 -18.31 -13.17 3.57
CA SER A 213 -18.18 -14.52 4.14
C SER A 213 -17.21 -14.51 5.32
N PRO A 214 -17.17 -15.55 6.18
CA PRO A 214 -16.27 -15.60 7.33
C PRO A 214 -14.79 -15.45 6.97
N ASP A 215 -14.40 -15.80 5.75
CA ASP A 215 -13.04 -15.78 5.21
C ASP A 215 -12.78 -14.62 4.22
N THR A 216 -13.75 -13.74 3.98
CA THR A 216 -13.62 -12.64 3.03
C THR A 216 -14.02 -11.31 3.64
N LEU A 217 -13.10 -10.33 3.60
CA LEU A 217 -13.37 -8.91 3.87
C LEU A 217 -13.29 -8.11 2.58
N VAL A 218 -14.16 -7.13 2.43
CA VAL A 218 -14.06 -6.11 1.38
C VAL A 218 -13.87 -4.76 2.06
N GLU A 219 -12.73 -4.14 1.77
CA GLU A 219 -12.35 -2.82 2.25
C GLU A 219 -12.44 -1.82 1.09
N THR A 220 -13.07 -0.68 1.32
CA THR A 220 -13.10 0.42 0.35
C THR A 220 -12.50 1.65 0.98
N ASP A 221 -11.44 2.15 0.37
CA ASP A 221 -10.65 3.27 0.83
C ASP A 221 -11.05 4.57 0.15
N PHE A 222 -11.00 5.66 0.92
CA PHE A 222 -11.40 6.98 0.45
C PHE A 222 -10.36 8.06 0.81
N HIS A 223 -10.28 9.06 -0.07
CA HIS A 223 -9.67 10.35 0.22
C HIS A 223 -10.74 11.42 0.07
N ASP A 224 -11.11 12.06 1.18
CA ASP A 224 -12.14 13.10 1.24
C ASP A 224 -13.44 12.69 0.51
N GLY A 225 -13.91 11.46 0.80
CA GLY A 225 -15.12 10.88 0.24
C GLY A 225 -15.01 10.36 -1.20
N LYS A 226 -13.86 10.50 -1.86
CA LYS A 226 -13.60 9.92 -3.19
C LYS A 226 -12.94 8.55 -3.05
N THR A 227 -13.49 7.54 -3.70
CA THR A 227 -12.92 6.19 -3.69
C THR A 227 -11.53 6.17 -4.29
N LEU A 228 -10.58 5.62 -3.53
CA LEU A 228 -9.20 5.39 -3.95
C LEU A 228 -9.01 3.99 -4.51
N ALA A 229 -9.40 3.00 -3.72
CA ALA A 229 -9.21 1.59 -4.03
C ALA A 229 -10.25 0.71 -3.33
N ILE A 230 -10.44 -0.50 -3.87
CA ILE A 230 -11.24 -1.56 -3.27
C ILE A 230 -10.36 -2.79 -3.13
N TYR A 231 -10.29 -3.33 -1.92
CA TYR A 231 -9.56 -4.56 -1.60
C TYR A 231 -10.56 -5.67 -1.30
N THR A 232 -10.51 -6.77 -2.04
CA THR A 232 -11.22 -8.00 -1.68
C THR A 232 -10.20 -8.98 -1.14
N MET A 233 -10.17 -9.12 0.18
CA MET A 233 -9.22 -9.94 0.93
C MET A 233 -9.87 -11.27 1.29
N THR A 234 -9.24 -12.39 0.90
CA THR A 234 -9.69 -13.74 1.23
C THR A 234 -8.57 -14.50 1.91
N VAL A 235 -8.88 -15.11 3.05
CA VAL A 235 -7.93 -15.96 3.79
C VAL A 235 -8.14 -17.41 3.39
N SER A 236 -7.04 -18.13 3.16
CA SER A 236 -7.03 -19.56 2.84
C SER A 236 -7.63 -20.43 3.96
N PRO A 237 -8.14 -21.64 3.65
CA PRO A 237 -8.76 -22.51 4.66
C PRO A 237 -7.84 -22.89 5.83
N ASP A 238 -6.53 -22.91 5.62
CA ASP A 238 -5.52 -23.18 6.68
C ASP A 238 -5.20 -21.92 7.52
N GLY A 239 -5.80 -20.77 7.19
CA GLY A 239 -5.62 -19.50 7.89
C GLY A 239 -4.25 -18.85 7.69
N ARG A 240 -3.41 -19.32 6.76
CA ARG A 240 -2.01 -18.88 6.62
C ARG A 240 -1.74 -17.91 5.52
N THR A 241 -2.55 -17.90 4.47
CA THR A 241 -2.36 -17.05 3.29
C THR A 241 -3.55 -16.13 3.12
N MET A 242 -3.29 -14.85 2.89
CA MET A 242 -4.29 -13.86 2.48
C MET A 242 -4.03 -13.47 1.04
N THR A 243 -5.07 -13.58 0.21
CA THR A 243 -5.08 -13.07 -1.16
C THR A 243 -5.94 -11.81 -1.21
N SER A 244 -5.36 -10.68 -1.60
CA SER A 244 -6.06 -9.41 -1.75
C SER A 244 -6.13 -9.03 -3.23
N LYS A 245 -7.33 -9.09 -3.83
CA LYS A 245 -7.59 -8.50 -5.15
C LYS A 245 -7.83 -7.01 -4.96
N VAL A 246 -7.03 -6.21 -5.64
CA VAL A 246 -7.05 -4.74 -5.52
C VAL A 246 -7.55 -4.13 -6.82
N ASP A 247 -8.60 -3.32 -6.72
CA ASP A 247 -9.04 -2.42 -7.78
C ASP A 247 -8.65 -0.99 -7.38
N ASP A 248 -7.53 -0.51 -7.91
CA ASP A 248 -7.04 0.85 -7.69
C ASP A 248 -7.77 1.80 -8.62
N ILE A 249 -8.83 2.39 -8.11
CA ILE A 249 -9.74 3.30 -8.84
C ILE A 249 -9.00 4.59 -9.24
N LYS A 250 -8.14 5.10 -8.34
CA LYS A 250 -7.38 6.35 -8.55
C LYS A 250 -6.48 6.25 -9.79
N TYR A 251 -5.81 5.11 -9.99
CA TYR A 251 -4.90 4.91 -11.13
C TYR A 251 -5.48 4.00 -12.22
N GLY A 252 -6.67 3.42 -11.99
CA GLY A 252 -7.31 2.46 -12.89
C GLY A 252 -6.44 1.22 -13.09
N LYS A 253 -5.85 0.70 -12.02
CA LYS A 253 -4.95 -0.44 -12.00
C LYS A 253 -5.59 -1.60 -11.24
N LYS A 254 -5.25 -2.83 -11.62
CA LYS A 254 -5.66 -4.03 -10.87
C LYS A 254 -4.42 -4.84 -10.50
N SER A 255 -4.43 -5.40 -9.30
CA SER A 255 -3.35 -6.27 -8.81
C SER A 255 -3.91 -7.36 -7.91
N THR A 256 -3.10 -8.40 -7.67
CA THR A 256 -3.37 -9.42 -6.67
C THR A 256 -2.18 -9.46 -5.72
N LEU A 257 -2.41 -9.15 -4.46
CA LEU A 257 -1.37 -9.15 -3.43
C LEU A 257 -1.51 -10.42 -2.59
N ILE A 258 -0.39 -11.00 -2.26
CA ILE A 258 -0.31 -12.17 -1.38
C ILE A 258 0.37 -11.75 -0.08
N ALA A 259 -0.18 -12.18 1.05
CA ALA A 259 0.44 -12.03 2.35
C ALA A 259 0.39 -13.34 3.13
N THR A 260 1.39 -13.56 3.98
CA THR A 260 1.47 -14.73 4.86
C THR A 260 1.31 -14.30 6.31
N LYS A 261 0.61 -15.12 7.10
CA LYS A 261 0.45 -14.91 8.54
C LYS A 261 1.79 -15.18 9.24
N GLN A 262 2.15 -14.30 10.16
CA GLN A 262 3.40 -14.39 10.94
C GLN A 262 3.18 -15.10 12.28
#